data_96caae2aee0a5d3bcc986768387fea06
#
_entry.id   96caae2aee0a5d3bcc986768387fea06
#
_cell.length_a   1.000
_cell.length_b   1.000
_cell.length_c   1.000
_cell.angle_alpha   90.00
_cell.angle_beta   90.00
_cell.angle_gamma   90.00
#
_symmetry.space_group_name_H-M   'P 1'
#
loop_
_entity.id
_entity.type
_entity.pdbx_description
1 polymer ?
#
loop_
_entity_poly.entity_id
_entity_poly.type
_entity_poly.pdbx_seq_one_letter_code
_entity_poly.pdbx_strand_id
1 'polypeptide(L)'
;MSVMPDSSRPQQAPQRVIKTRREYNIWVADESIEDYALRYAPTSVRKWSPWTVTNTAISTVSFLAMEAIGATMLWQYGFSNAVWAAIVVCTIIFLTSWPISYYAAKYNVDVDLLTRGAGFGYIGSTITSLIYASFTFILLAFEAAIMAMALELALGIPQVIGYLISALVILPLVVKGIGFINKVQAITQPIWLLLLLLPWFFVLWKQPQILSSSLHFVGAVSNLTDFNLYYFGAACTLIFSFVIQIGEQADYLRFLPQKEKNRTAWRFAVFLGGPSWIIFGFLKVLMGMLLMVLAFQLFIPVSELDNPTYLYWVAYQQFIPNPQLALILTLALVCLAQIKINMTNAYAGSLAWSNFFARLTHSHPGRIVWLLFNVFIAIVLMEMGISHAVERILGLYSNIALAWIGAVVADLIICKPLGLSPKGIEFRRAYLYDINPVGVGALLIASVLSMLSYLGFFGLIAKGLASFIALGSAVLCVPVIAYLTKGKYYIARQPEKIQATSVANCVVCERDYELADMAGCPAYNGTICSLCCSLEARCHDLCKPDARWSVQLKKAIWHYLPERWASRLNSRVSLYLLLTLGLSIVLAVSLSLVYIQE
;
A
#
# COMPACT_ATOMS: atom_id res chain seq x y z
N MET A 1 -27.53 29.23 26.71
CA MET A 1 -26.68 30.32 27.17
C MET A 1 -25.80 30.74 25.99
N SER A 2 -26.13 31.85 25.36
CA SER A 2 -25.37 32.47 24.27
C SER A 2 -24.14 33.15 24.88
N VAL A 3 -22.94 32.62 24.57
CA VAL A 3 -21.69 33.28 24.94
C VAL A 3 -21.53 34.48 24.00
N MET A 4 -21.72 35.70 24.54
CA MET A 4 -21.38 36.93 23.85
C MET A 4 -19.88 36.91 23.47
N PRO A 5 -19.48 37.40 22.29
CA PRO A 5 -18.07 37.50 21.95
C PRO A 5 -17.42 38.57 22.85
N ASP A 6 -16.34 38.20 23.51
CA ASP A 6 -15.49 39.04 24.32
C ASP A 6 -14.87 40.16 23.44
N SER A 7 -15.39 41.36 23.53
CA SER A 7 -14.97 42.54 22.78
C SER A 7 -13.65 43.16 23.28
N SER A 8 -13.00 42.57 24.28
CA SER A 8 -11.79 43.11 24.90
C SER A 8 -10.47 42.61 24.32
N ARG A 9 -10.48 41.71 23.35
CA ARG A 9 -9.24 41.25 22.67
C ARG A 9 -8.94 42.21 21.52
N PRO A 10 -7.73 42.77 21.44
CA PRO A 10 -7.34 43.59 20.29
C PRO A 10 -7.51 42.70 19.03
N GLN A 11 -8.38 43.13 18.12
CA GLN A 11 -8.52 42.49 16.82
C GLN A 11 -7.16 42.54 16.11
N GLN A 12 -6.48 41.42 16.03
CA GLN A 12 -5.28 41.32 15.20
C GLN A 12 -5.68 41.66 13.78
N ALA A 13 -4.96 42.59 13.17
CA ALA A 13 -5.15 42.95 11.78
C ALA A 13 -5.14 41.67 10.92
N PRO A 14 -6.09 41.52 9.98
CA PRO A 14 -6.14 40.31 9.16
C PRO A 14 -4.81 40.14 8.44
N GLN A 15 -4.16 38.99 8.65
CA GLN A 15 -2.87 38.69 8.06
C GLN A 15 -3.04 38.67 6.53
N ARG A 16 -2.50 39.67 5.83
CA ARG A 16 -2.46 39.66 4.37
C ARG A 16 -1.48 38.61 3.89
N VAL A 17 -1.99 37.55 3.24
CA VAL A 17 -1.14 36.61 2.52
C VAL A 17 -0.66 37.33 1.25
N ILE A 18 0.65 37.54 1.15
CA ILE A 18 1.24 38.11 -0.07
C ILE A 18 1.08 37.08 -1.18
N LYS A 19 0.32 37.44 -2.22
CA LYS A 19 0.11 36.59 -3.39
C LYS A 19 1.43 36.48 -4.16
N THR A 20 2.13 35.35 -4.02
CA THR A 20 3.29 35.03 -4.85
C THR A 20 2.88 33.91 -5.80
N ARG A 21 3.16 34.10 -7.09
CA ARG A 21 3.01 33.03 -8.08
C ARG A 21 3.90 31.89 -7.67
N ARG A 22 3.34 30.64 -7.66
CA ARG A 22 4.11 29.44 -7.40
C ARG A 22 4.60 28.86 -8.72
N GLU A 23 5.91 28.85 -8.88
CA GLU A 23 6.57 28.15 -9.96
C GLU A 23 6.99 26.77 -9.47
N TYR A 24 6.77 25.75 -10.30
CA TYR A 24 7.19 24.40 -10.05
C TYR A 24 8.47 24.12 -10.82
N ASN A 25 9.35 23.29 -10.24
CA ASN A 25 10.54 22.83 -10.95
C ASN A 25 10.16 21.98 -12.18
N ILE A 26 11.12 21.70 -13.05
CA ILE A 26 10.92 21.00 -14.33
C ILE A 26 10.23 19.65 -14.13
N TRP A 27 10.54 18.91 -13.07
CA TRP A 27 9.99 17.58 -12.81
C TRP A 27 8.51 17.63 -12.40
N VAL A 28 8.14 18.56 -11.51
CA VAL A 28 6.75 18.76 -11.07
C VAL A 28 5.90 19.42 -12.17
N ALA A 29 6.53 20.20 -13.05
CA ALA A 29 5.86 20.86 -14.16
C ALA A 29 5.53 19.92 -15.32
N ASP A 30 6.25 18.80 -15.45
CA ASP A 30 6.02 17.77 -16.46
C ASP A 30 5.05 16.71 -15.93
N GLU A 31 3.80 16.78 -16.37
CA GLU A 31 2.73 15.86 -15.95
C GLU A 31 3.01 14.39 -16.31
N SER A 32 3.83 14.12 -17.34
CA SER A 32 4.19 12.76 -17.77
C SER A 32 5.19 12.10 -16.82
N ILE A 33 6.00 12.90 -16.15
CA ILE A 33 7.00 12.47 -15.17
C ILE A 33 6.38 12.43 -13.77
N GLU A 34 5.59 13.44 -13.42
CA GLU A 34 4.97 13.59 -12.10
C GLU A 34 3.79 12.65 -11.87
N ASP A 35 3.10 12.22 -12.93
CA ASP A 35 1.97 11.27 -12.91
C ASP A 35 0.87 11.63 -11.89
N TYR A 36 0.62 12.93 -11.68
CA TYR A 36 -0.43 13.41 -10.75
C TYR A 36 -0.26 12.90 -9.32
N ALA A 37 0.97 12.87 -8.79
CA ALA A 37 1.32 12.27 -7.49
C ALA A 37 0.52 12.79 -6.29
N LEU A 38 0.06 14.04 -6.33
CA LEU A 38 -0.72 14.69 -5.24
C LEU A 38 -2.14 15.06 -5.67
N ARG A 39 -2.57 14.62 -6.84
CA ARG A 39 -3.80 15.06 -7.50
C ARG A 39 -4.58 13.88 -8.05
N TYR A 40 -5.87 14.07 -8.29
CA TYR A 40 -6.64 13.09 -9.05
C TYR A 40 -6.23 13.09 -10.53
N ALA A 41 -6.49 11.99 -11.22
CA ALA A 41 -6.21 11.89 -12.66
C ALA A 41 -7.24 12.70 -13.46
N PRO A 42 -6.87 13.77 -14.23
CA PRO A 42 -7.80 14.55 -15.01
C PRO A 42 -8.32 13.78 -16.23
N THR A 43 -9.44 14.25 -16.81
CA THR A 43 -10.10 13.60 -17.95
C THR A 43 -9.17 13.42 -19.16
N SER A 44 -8.21 14.34 -19.33
CA SER A 44 -7.22 14.29 -20.41
C SER A 44 -6.37 13.02 -20.44
N VAL A 45 -6.11 12.40 -19.27
CA VAL A 45 -5.26 11.20 -19.12
C VAL A 45 -6.05 9.91 -18.87
N ARG A 46 -7.35 9.98 -18.64
CA ARG A 46 -8.24 8.82 -18.42
C ARG A 46 -8.56 8.10 -19.74
N LYS A 47 -7.53 7.57 -20.39
CA LYS A 47 -7.64 6.95 -21.73
C LYS A 47 -7.25 5.48 -21.75
N TRP A 48 -7.00 4.88 -20.58
CA TRP A 48 -6.58 3.50 -20.51
C TRP A 48 -7.73 2.56 -20.87
N SER A 49 -7.46 1.65 -21.80
CA SER A 49 -8.42 0.61 -22.15
C SER A 49 -8.56 -0.44 -21.04
N PRO A 50 -9.65 -1.20 -20.98
CA PRO A 50 -9.76 -2.34 -20.08
C PRO A 50 -8.56 -3.31 -20.19
N TRP A 51 -8.08 -3.53 -21.41
CA TRP A 51 -6.90 -4.37 -21.66
C TRP A 51 -5.62 -3.80 -21.03
N THR A 52 -5.39 -2.49 -21.18
CA THR A 52 -4.24 -1.80 -20.59
C THR A 52 -4.18 -1.98 -19.08
N VAL A 53 -5.31 -1.73 -18.41
CA VAL A 53 -5.41 -1.88 -16.95
C VAL A 53 -5.22 -3.33 -16.52
N THR A 54 -5.88 -4.27 -17.20
CA THR A 54 -5.76 -5.70 -16.91
C THR A 54 -4.32 -6.20 -17.09
N ASN A 55 -3.68 -5.82 -18.20
CA ASN A 55 -2.29 -6.20 -18.47
C ASN A 55 -1.35 -5.65 -17.40
N THR A 56 -1.53 -4.39 -16.99
CA THR A 56 -0.74 -3.80 -15.91
C THR A 56 -0.96 -4.57 -14.60
N ALA A 57 -2.22 -4.85 -14.23
CA ALA A 57 -2.55 -5.59 -13.02
C ALA A 57 -1.98 -7.02 -12.99
N ILE A 58 -2.02 -7.75 -14.11
CA ILE A 58 -1.39 -9.09 -14.20
C ILE A 58 0.13 -8.97 -14.17
N SER A 59 0.69 -7.92 -14.76
CA SER A 59 2.13 -7.70 -14.76
C SER A 59 2.69 -7.43 -13.36
N THR A 60 1.91 -6.82 -12.47
CA THR A 60 2.34 -6.60 -11.07
C THR A 60 2.32 -7.88 -10.23
N VAL A 61 1.75 -8.98 -10.72
CA VAL A 61 1.82 -10.30 -10.07
C VAL A 61 3.03 -11.10 -10.55
N SER A 62 3.96 -10.48 -11.27
CA SER A 62 5.16 -11.16 -11.74
C SER A 62 6.10 -11.58 -10.61
N PHE A 63 6.06 -10.92 -9.46
CA PHE A 63 6.93 -11.16 -8.31
C PHE A 63 6.93 -12.63 -7.87
N LEU A 64 8.12 -13.13 -7.52
CA LEU A 64 8.32 -14.54 -7.18
C LEU A 64 8.16 -14.84 -5.68
N ALA A 65 7.94 -13.83 -4.86
CA ALA A 65 7.66 -14.00 -3.43
C ALA A 65 6.41 -14.85 -3.15
N MET A 66 5.43 -14.90 -4.06
CA MET A 66 4.25 -15.76 -3.90
C MET A 66 4.61 -17.23 -3.93
N GLU A 67 5.50 -17.65 -4.83
CA GLU A 67 6.00 -19.02 -4.88
C GLU A 67 6.87 -19.34 -3.66
N ALA A 68 7.73 -18.40 -3.25
CA ALA A 68 8.53 -18.55 -2.02
C ALA A 68 7.63 -18.78 -0.80
N ILE A 69 6.60 -17.93 -0.61
CA ILE A 69 5.65 -18.07 0.50
C ILE A 69 4.84 -19.37 0.40
N GLY A 70 4.41 -19.78 -0.80
CA GLY A 70 3.76 -21.07 -1.00
C GLY A 70 4.65 -22.22 -0.54
N ALA A 71 5.92 -22.20 -0.95
CA ALA A 71 6.92 -23.19 -0.55
C ALA A 71 7.12 -23.22 0.98
N THR A 72 7.36 -22.04 1.59
CA THR A 72 7.50 -21.88 3.04
C THR A 72 6.29 -22.42 3.81
N MET A 73 5.07 -22.07 3.38
CA MET A 73 3.84 -22.50 4.05
C MET A 73 3.68 -24.01 4.05
N LEU A 74 3.92 -24.66 2.90
CA LEU A 74 3.83 -26.11 2.81
C LEU A 74 4.93 -26.79 3.63
N TRP A 75 6.17 -26.29 3.51
CA TRP A 75 7.31 -26.80 4.25
C TRP A 75 7.09 -26.71 5.76
N GLN A 76 6.67 -25.57 6.27
CA GLN A 76 6.54 -25.36 7.71
C GLN A 76 5.28 -25.97 8.31
N TYR A 77 4.12 -25.82 7.64
CA TYR A 77 2.82 -26.06 8.26
C TYR A 77 2.05 -27.27 7.68
N GLY A 78 2.54 -27.89 6.63
CA GLY A 78 1.89 -29.02 5.97
C GLY A 78 0.72 -28.61 5.07
N PHE A 79 0.21 -29.60 4.31
CA PHE A 79 -0.72 -29.37 3.20
C PHE A 79 -2.03 -28.72 3.64
N SER A 80 -2.73 -29.31 4.61
CA SER A 80 -4.06 -28.84 5.00
C SER A 80 -4.05 -27.40 5.49
N ASN A 81 -3.06 -27.02 6.33
CA ASN A 81 -2.94 -25.67 6.85
C ASN A 81 -2.58 -24.67 5.74
N ALA A 82 -1.62 -25.01 4.87
CA ALA A 82 -1.16 -24.15 3.80
C ALA A 82 -2.25 -23.88 2.74
N VAL A 83 -2.95 -24.92 2.28
CA VAL A 83 -3.96 -24.77 1.21
C VAL A 83 -5.20 -24.03 1.72
N TRP A 84 -5.70 -24.37 2.92
CA TRP A 84 -6.82 -23.63 3.49
C TRP A 84 -6.46 -22.17 3.76
N ALA A 85 -5.24 -21.88 4.20
CA ALA A 85 -4.76 -20.50 4.34
C ALA A 85 -4.76 -19.77 3.00
N ALA A 86 -4.25 -20.39 1.94
CA ALA A 86 -4.24 -19.81 0.61
C ALA A 86 -5.67 -19.50 0.11
N ILE A 87 -6.61 -20.43 0.24
CA ILE A 87 -8.01 -20.25 -0.17
C ILE A 87 -8.67 -19.09 0.60
N VAL A 88 -8.58 -19.13 1.93
CA VAL A 88 -9.27 -18.15 2.78
C VAL A 88 -8.70 -16.76 2.59
N VAL A 89 -7.37 -16.62 2.62
CA VAL A 89 -6.72 -15.30 2.53
C VAL A 89 -6.88 -14.70 1.14
N CYS A 90 -6.67 -15.47 0.07
CA CYS A 90 -6.88 -14.95 -1.29
C CYS A 90 -8.34 -14.54 -1.52
N THR A 91 -9.32 -15.25 -0.93
CA THR A 91 -10.73 -14.85 -0.96
C THR A 91 -10.95 -13.52 -0.22
N ILE A 92 -10.37 -13.35 0.96
CA ILE A 92 -10.48 -12.10 1.73
C ILE A 92 -9.82 -10.93 1.00
N ILE A 93 -8.61 -11.13 0.44
CA ILE A 93 -7.93 -10.10 -0.36
C ILE A 93 -8.77 -9.73 -1.58
N PHE A 94 -9.37 -10.71 -2.27
CA PHE A 94 -10.27 -10.47 -3.39
C PHE A 94 -11.46 -9.59 -2.98
N LEU A 95 -12.15 -9.95 -1.89
CA LEU A 95 -13.33 -9.25 -1.39
C LEU A 95 -13.00 -7.83 -0.90
N THR A 96 -11.86 -7.64 -0.24
CA THR A 96 -11.40 -6.33 0.25
C THR A 96 -10.88 -5.44 -0.88
N SER A 97 -10.28 -6.02 -1.91
CA SER A 97 -9.79 -5.31 -3.10
C SER A 97 -10.94 -4.70 -3.92
N TRP A 98 -12.09 -5.36 -3.99
CA TRP A 98 -13.21 -4.94 -4.82
C TRP A 98 -13.71 -3.51 -4.52
N PRO A 99 -14.10 -3.16 -3.29
CA PRO A 99 -14.58 -1.81 -2.99
C PRO A 99 -13.50 -0.74 -3.19
N ILE A 100 -12.24 -1.00 -2.82
CA ILE A 100 -11.14 -0.06 -3.01
C ILE A 100 -10.95 0.21 -4.51
N SER A 101 -10.84 -0.83 -5.33
CA SER A 101 -10.71 -0.73 -6.79
C SER A 101 -11.89 0.02 -7.44
N TYR A 102 -13.10 -0.28 -6.99
CA TYR A 102 -14.31 0.37 -7.49
C TYR A 102 -14.31 1.88 -7.20
N TYR A 103 -13.99 2.28 -5.98
CA TYR A 103 -13.99 3.69 -5.60
C TYR A 103 -12.79 4.44 -6.21
N ALA A 104 -11.61 3.84 -6.28
CA ALA A 104 -10.43 4.40 -6.95
C ALA A 104 -10.73 4.72 -8.43
N ALA A 105 -11.29 3.74 -9.16
CA ALA A 105 -11.67 3.93 -10.56
C ALA A 105 -12.82 4.91 -10.75
N LYS A 106 -13.82 4.93 -9.85
CA LYS A 106 -14.98 5.82 -9.93
C LYS A 106 -14.64 7.28 -9.72
N TYR A 107 -13.72 7.57 -8.79
CA TYR A 107 -13.31 8.93 -8.43
C TYR A 107 -11.97 9.33 -9.05
N ASN A 108 -11.31 8.41 -9.77
CA ASN A 108 -10.02 8.60 -10.45
C ASN A 108 -8.93 9.11 -9.51
N VAL A 109 -8.85 8.48 -8.33
CA VAL A 109 -7.91 8.79 -7.26
C VAL A 109 -7.01 7.60 -6.95
N ASP A 110 -5.78 7.87 -6.50
CA ASP A 110 -4.88 6.86 -5.95
C ASP A 110 -5.34 6.39 -4.56
N VAL A 111 -4.64 5.42 -3.98
CA VAL A 111 -4.98 4.86 -2.67
C VAL A 111 -4.82 5.89 -1.55
N ASP A 112 -3.86 6.79 -1.65
CA ASP A 112 -3.63 7.85 -0.66
C ASP A 112 -4.77 8.87 -0.63
N LEU A 113 -5.20 9.34 -1.80
CA LEU A 113 -6.34 10.25 -1.95
C LEU A 113 -7.65 9.58 -1.53
N LEU A 114 -7.84 8.30 -1.88
CA LEU A 114 -8.99 7.51 -1.48
C LEU A 114 -9.08 7.42 0.06
N THR A 115 -7.97 7.11 0.70
CA THR A 115 -7.90 6.94 2.17
C THR A 115 -8.23 8.23 2.92
N ARG A 116 -7.84 9.41 2.39
CA ARG A 116 -8.23 10.71 2.99
C ARG A 116 -9.74 10.81 3.18
N GLY A 117 -10.51 10.50 2.13
CA GLY A 117 -11.98 10.55 2.13
C GLY A 117 -12.66 9.34 2.74
N ALA A 118 -11.94 8.26 2.98
CA ALA A 118 -12.42 7.03 3.60
C ALA A 118 -12.14 7.01 5.13
N GLY A 119 -12.35 8.13 5.79
CA GLY A 119 -12.37 8.20 7.25
C GLY A 119 -11.05 8.53 7.95
N PHE A 120 -9.96 8.87 7.23
CA PHE A 120 -8.67 9.22 7.86
C PHE A 120 -8.44 10.73 8.00
N GLY A 121 -8.99 11.52 7.09
CA GLY A 121 -8.74 12.97 7.05
C GLY A 121 -7.43 13.31 6.35
N TYR A 122 -7.13 14.61 6.27
CA TYR A 122 -6.00 15.09 5.48
C TYR A 122 -4.63 14.73 6.08
N ILE A 123 -4.41 15.02 7.37
CA ILE A 123 -3.16 14.69 8.07
C ILE A 123 -3.19 13.25 8.60
N GLY A 124 -4.34 12.75 9.08
CA GLY A 124 -4.46 11.37 9.56
C GLY A 124 -4.06 10.32 8.52
N SER A 125 -4.29 10.59 7.24
CA SER A 125 -3.85 9.70 6.16
C SER A 125 -2.34 9.74 5.86
N THR A 126 -1.54 10.58 6.54
CA THR A 126 -0.07 10.46 6.45
C THR A 126 0.44 9.16 7.05
N ILE A 127 -0.26 8.65 8.07
CA ILE A 127 0.07 7.34 8.69
C ILE A 127 -0.06 6.23 7.64
N THR A 128 -1.14 6.25 6.86
CA THR A 128 -1.38 5.23 5.83
C THR A 128 -0.43 5.37 4.64
N SER A 129 -0.03 6.60 4.27
CA SER A 129 1.02 6.81 3.26
C SER A 129 2.36 6.26 3.73
N LEU A 130 2.70 6.38 5.02
CA LEU A 130 3.90 5.78 5.58
C LEU A 130 3.83 4.25 5.57
N ILE A 131 2.68 3.67 5.95
CA ILE A 131 2.44 2.23 5.85
C ILE A 131 2.62 1.77 4.40
N TYR A 132 2.02 2.45 3.43
CA TYR A 132 2.12 2.10 2.02
C TYR A 132 3.55 2.23 1.48
N ALA A 133 4.24 3.34 1.78
CA ALA A 133 5.64 3.54 1.42
C ALA A 133 6.53 2.44 2.02
N SER A 134 6.31 2.08 3.29
CA SER A 134 7.08 1.01 3.95
C SER A 134 6.93 -0.34 3.24
N PHE A 135 5.71 -0.70 2.84
CA PHE A 135 5.45 -1.89 2.05
C PHE A 135 6.26 -1.87 0.75
N THR A 136 6.20 -0.77 0.01
CA THR A 136 6.85 -0.69 -1.32
C THR A 136 8.35 -0.85 -1.26
N PHE A 137 9.05 -0.25 -0.28
CA PHE A 137 10.50 -0.41 -0.21
C PHE A 137 10.92 -1.76 0.41
N ILE A 138 10.11 -2.34 1.31
CA ILE A 138 10.36 -3.70 1.83
C ILE A 138 10.23 -4.73 0.72
N LEU A 139 9.15 -4.66 -0.08
CA LEU A 139 8.98 -5.56 -1.22
C LEU A 139 10.02 -5.30 -2.31
N LEU A 140 10.34 -4.04 -2.61
CA LEU A 140 11.42 -3.71 -3.55
C LEU A 140 12.74 -4.36 -3.13
N ALA A 141 13.09 -4.30 -1.85
CA ALA A 141 14.30 -4.91 -1.32
C ALA A 141 14.25 -6.44 -1.41
N PHE A 142 13.13 -7.05 -1.05
CA PHE A 142 12.96 -8.49 -1.08
C PHE A 142 13.02 -9.05 -2.51
N GLU A 143 12.27 -8.47 -3.43
CA GLU A 143 12.26 -8.90 -4.83
C GLU A 143 13.60 -8.62 -5.54
N ALA A 144 14.28 -7.52 -5.20
CA ALA A 144 15.63 -7.24 -5.70
C ALA A 144 16.66 -8.25 -5.16
N ALA A 145 16.50 -8.71 -3.92
CA ALA A 145 17.34 -9.75 -3.35
C ALA A 145 17.18 -11.11 -4.07
N ILE A 146 15.94 -11.49 -4.44
CA ILE A 146 15.70 -12.68 -5.27
C ILE A 146 16.41 -12.57 -6.62
N MET A 147 16.40 -11.39 -7.25
CA MET A 147 17.13 -11.16 -8.50
C MET A 147 18.65 -11.28 -8.27
N ALA A 148 19.17 -10.74 -7.18
CA ALA A 148 20.59 -10.84 -6.85
C ALA A 148 21.04 -12.29 -6.61
N MET A 149 20.23 -13.10 -5.92
CA MET A 149 20.49 -14.54 -5.75
C MET A 149 20.54 -15.28 -7.11
N ALA A 150 19.68 -14.91 -8.06
CA ALA A 150 19.72 -15.49 -9.40
C ALA A 150 20.97 -15.07 -10.18
N LEU A 151 21.42 -13.82 -10.04
CA LEU A 151 22.67 -13.33 -10.64
C LEU A 151 23.89 -14.04 -10.05
N GLU A 152 23.89 -14.29 -8.74
CA GLU A 152 24.95 -15.04 -8.06
C GLU A 152 24.99 -16.49 -8.55
N LEU A 153 23.84 -17.17 -8.54
CA LEU A 153 23.76 -18.57 -8.96
C LEU A 153 24.18 -18.81 -10.42
N ALA A 154 23.76 -17.91 -11.33
CA ALA A 154 23.96 -18.12 -12.76
C ALA A 154 25.26 -17.50 -13.30
N LEU A 155 25.70 -16.38 -12.74
CA LEU A 155 26.83 -15.58 -13.24
C LEU A 155 27.99 -15.45 -12.25
N GLY A 156 27.84 -15.94 -11.01
CA GLY A 156 28.84 -15.81 -9.96
C GLY A 156 29.03 -14.36 -9.47
N ILE A 157 28.04 -13.49 -9.67
CA ILE A 157 28.08 -12.10 -9.22
C ILE A 157 27.82 -12.05 -7.71
N PRO A 158 28.73 -11.49 -6.88
CA PRO A 158 28.49 -11.38 -5.44
C PRO A 158 27.18 -10.65 -5.11
N GLN A 159 26.45 -11.09 -4.09
CA GLN A 159 25.11 -10.56 -3.75
C GLN A 159 25.11 -9.05 -3.57
N VAL A 160 26.10 -8.45 -2.93
CA VAL A 160 26.23 -6.99 -2.76
C VAL A 160 26.19 -6.25 -4.09
N ILE A 161 26.90 -6.75 -5.09
CA ILE A 161 26.87 -6.20 -6.46
C ILE A 161 25.52 -6.49 -7.12
N GLY A 162 24.97 -7.68 -6.92
CA GLY A 162 23.64 -8.08 -7.38
C GLY A 162 22.54 -7.16 -6.86
N TYR A 163 22.60 -6.72 -5.58
CA TYR A 163 21.67 -5.75 -4.98
C TYR A 163 21.70 -4.41 -5.69
N LEU A 164 22.91 -3.88 -5.95
CA LEU A 164 23.07 -2.62 -6.68
C LEU A 164 22.54 -2.73 -8.11
N ILE A 165 22.85 -3.81 -8.83
CA ILE A 165 22.34 -4.03 -10.19
C ILE A 165 20.82 -4.08 -10.17
N SER A 166 20.22 -4.88 -9.28
CA SER A 166 18.78 -5.09 -9.17
C SER A 166 18.03 -3.80 -8.84
N ALA A 167 18.59 -2.97 -7.96
CA ALA A 167 17.99 -1.71 -7.56
C ALA A 167 18.15 -0.61 -8.63
N LEU A 168 19.30 -0.52 -9.29
CA LEU A 168 19.59 0.57 -10.22
C LEU A 168 18.99 0.37 -11.61
N VAL A 169 18.83 -0.89 -12.06
CA VAL A 169 18.27 -1.20 -13.39
C VAL A 169 16.85 -0.67 -13.58
N ILE A 170 16.08 -0.55 -12.52
CA ILE A 170 14.70 -0.08 -12.57
C ILE A 170 14.57 1.45 -12.66
N LEU A 171 15.57 2.22 -12.21
CA LEU A 171 15.50 3.68 -12.16
C LEU A 171 15.18 4.32 -13.52
N PRO A 172 15.91 4.04 -14.63
CA PRO A 172 15.62 4.64 -15.92
C PRO A 172 14.26 4.25 -16.49
N LEU A 173 13.70 3.12 -16.03
CA LEU A 173 12.38 2.63 -16.46
C LEU A 173 11.25 3.36 -15.73
N VAL A 174 11.43 3.69 -14.44
CA VAL A 174 10.40 4.29 -13.59
C VAL A 174 10.36 5.82 -13.70
N VAL A 175 11.48 6.47 -13.98
CA VAL A 175 11.56 7.94 -14.14
C VAL A 175 10.57 8.45 -15.19
N LYS A 176 10.38 7.71 -16.28
CA LYS A 176 9.47 8.06 -17.39
C LYS A 176 7.97 7.90 -17.08
N GLY A 177 7.62 7.55 -15.84
CA GLY A 177 6.25 7.45 -15.37
C GLY A 177 5.49 6.20 -15.79
N ILE A 178 4.23 6.12 -15.33
CA ILE A 178 3.39 4.92 -15.48
C ILE A 178 3.07 4.56 -16.94
N GLY A 179 2.99 5.56 -17.81
CA GLY A 179 2.74 5.33 -19.24
C GLY A 179 3.87 4.54 -19.92
N PHE A 180 5.12 4.78 -19.53
CA PHE A 180 6.26 4.02 -20.02
C PHE A 180 6.35 2.63 -19.37
N ILE A 181 6.13 2.56 -18.06
CA ILE A 181 6.04 1.28 -17.32
C ILE A 181 5.04 0.36 -18.00
N ASN A 182 3.84 0.86 -18.31
CA ASN A 182 2.81 0.07 -18.99
C ASN A 182 3.25 -0.45 -20.37
N LYS A 183 3.98 0.33 -21.15
CA LYS A 183 4.54 -0.13 -22.43
C LYS A 183 5.54 -1.27 -22.25
N VAL A 184 6.48 -1.14 -21.31
CA VAL A 184 7.44 -2.19 -20.96
C VAL A 184 6.72 -3.44 -20.49
N GLN A 185 5.72 -3.29 -19.61
CA GLN A 185 4.88 -4.38 -19.13
C GLN A 185 4.17 -5.11 -20.28
N ALA A 186 3.58 -4.37 -21.23
CA ALA A 186 2.86 -4.96 -22.36
C ALA A 186 3.78 -5.75 -23.31
N ILE A 187 4.97 -5.22 -23.60
CA ILE A 187 5.94 -5.87 -24.50
C ILE A 187 6.51 -7.15 -23.85
N THR A 188 6.80 -7.10 -22.58
CA THR A 188 7.44 -8.21 -21.84
C THR A 188 6.44 -9.28 -21.35
N GLN A 189 5.14 -8.98 -21.34
CA GLN A 189 4.11 -9.87 -20.81
C GLN A 189 4.07 -11.25 -21.44
N PRO A 190 4.05 -11.41 -22.79
CA PRO A 190 3.99 -12.73 -23.40
C PRO A 190 5.25 -13.56 -23.12
N ILE A 191 6.42 -12.92 -23.08
CA ILE A 191 7.70 -13.59 -22.80
C ILE A 191 7.70 -14.09 -21.34
N TRP A 192 7.32 -13.23 -20.41
CA TRP A 192 7.22 -13.60 -19.00
C TRP A 192 6.22 -14.74 -18.76
N LEU A 193 5.02 -14.66 -19.35
CA LEU A 193 4.02 -15.73 -19.23
C LEU A 193 4.53 -17.05 -19.80
N LEU A 194 5.20 -17.02 -20.93
CA LEU A 194 5.78 -18.23 -21.51
C LEU A 194 6.83 -18.84 -20.57
N LEU A 195 7.78 -18.05 -20.10
CA LEU A 195 8.80 -18.50 -19.17
C LEU A 195 8.21 -19.02 -17.84
N LEU A 196 7.14 -18.41 -17.33
CA LEU A 196 6.50 -18.82 -16.11
C LEU A 196 5.68 -20.13 -16.26
N LEU A 197 4.83 -20.20 -17.30
CA LEU A 197 3.85 -21.27 -17.46
C LEU A 197 4.45 -22.53 -18.05
N LEU A 198 5.53 -22.41 -18.83
CA LEU A 198 6.17 -23.56 -19.48
C LEU A 198 6.70 -24.59 -18.45
N PRO A 199 7.51 -24.22 -17.44
CA PRO A 199 7.93 -25.16 -16.39
C PRO A 199 6.75 -25.72 -15.59
N TRP A 200 5.70 -24.93 -15.32
CA TRP A 200 4.50 -25.42 -14.62
C TRP A 200 3.83 -26.57 -15.40
N PHE A 201 3.64 -26.35 -16.71
CA PHE A 201 3.04 -27.36 -17.57
C PHE A 201 3.87 -28.64 -17.61
N PHE A 202 5.20 -28.56 -17.82
CA PHE A 202 6.05 -29.74 -17.92
C PHE A 202 6.23 -30.47 -16.59
N VAL A 203 6.28 -29.76 -15.48
CA VAL A 203 6.33 -30.38 -14.14
C VAL A 203 5.07 -31.20 -13.87
N LEU A 204 3.89 -30.62 -14.11
CA LEU A 204 2.63 -31.33 -13.91
C LEU A 204 2.43 -32.50 -14.86
N TRP A 205 2.92 -32.36 -16.12
CA TRP A 205 2.80 -33.42 -17.11
C TRP A 205 3.77 -34.57 -16.87
N LYS A 206 5.03 -34.30 -16.55
CA LYS A 206 6.04 -35.35 -16.36
C LYS A 206 6.08 -35.96 -14.97
N GLN A 207 5.64 -35.24 -13.96
CA GLN A 207 5.69 -35.61 -12.55
C GLN A 207 4.30 -35.51 -11.87
N PRO A 208 3.23 -36.12 -12.41
CA PRO A 208 1.88 -35.98 -11.86
C PRO A 208 1.75 -36.48 -10.41
N GLN A 209 2.67 -37.37 -9.98
CA GLN A 209 2.75 -37.87 -8.59
C GLN A 209 3.06 -36.75 -7.57
N ILE A 210 3.59 -35.59 -7.99
CA ILE A 210 3.84 -34.45 -7.10
C ILE A 210 2.55 -34.01 -6.42
N LEU A 211 1.41 -34.05 -7.12
CA LEU A 211 0.12 -33.70 -6.55
C LEU A 211 -0.22 -34.60 -5.36
N SER A 212 -0.08 -35.93 -5.52
CA SER A 212 -0.34 -36.87 -4.44
C SER A 212 0.67 -36.75 -3.30
N SER A 213 1.93 -36.51 -3.61
CA SER A 213 2.98 -36.28 -2.61
C SER A 213 2.72 -35.01 -1.79
N SER A 214 2.23 -33.95 -2.44
CA SER A 214 1.89 -32.69 -1.76
C SER A 214 0.72 -32.86 -0.79
N LEU A 215 -0.31 -33.62 -1.15
CA LEU A 215 -1.47 -33.89 -0.29
C LEU A 215 -1.10 -34.53 1.06
N HIS A 216 -0.03 -35.32 1.09
CA HIS A 216 0.43 -36.04 2.28
C HIS A 216 1.68 -35.43 2.91
N PHE A 217 2.04 -34.18 2.50
CA PHE A 217 3.24 -33.53 2.99
C PHE A 217 3.07 -33.09 4.46
N VAL A 218 3.97 -33.59 5.32
CA VAL A 218 4.03 -33.26 6.74
C VAL A 218 4.84 -32.02 6.93
N GLY A 219 4.29 -31.00 7.60
CA GLY A 219 5.02 -29.77 7.87
C GLY A 219 6.16 -29.96 8.86
N ALA A 220 7.32 -29.40 8.57
CA ALA A 220 8.52 -29.53 9.40
C ALA A 220 8.35 -28.90 10.81
N VAL A 221 7.57 -27.83 10.94
CA VAL A 221 7.30 -27.15 12.22
C VAL A 221 6.04 -27.72 12.87
N SER A 222 4.99 -27.98 12.10
CA SER A 222 3.72 -28.48 12.64
C SER A 222 3.78 -29.94 13.04
N ASN A 223 4.61 -30.74 12.38
CA ASN A 223 4.62 -32.22 12.44
C ASN A 223 3.23 -32.86 12.16
N LEU A 224 2.39 -32.16 11.39
CA LEU A 224 1.01 -32.55 11.09
C LEU A 224 0.76 -32.53 9.59
N THR A 225 -0.12 -33.43 9.15
CA THR A 225 -0.80 -33.38 7.84
C THR A 225 -2.17 -32.71 7.98
N ASP A 226 -2.78 -32.87 9.16
CA ASP A 226 -4.14 -32.44 9.45
C ASP A 226 -4.22 -30.94 9.76
N PHE A 227 -5.47 -30.41 9.68
CA PHE A 227 -5.76 -29.03 9.98
C PHE A 227 -5.55 -28.70 11.46
N ASN A 228 -4.81 -27.62 11.72
CA ASN A 228 -4.65 -27.05 13.05
C ASN A 228 -4.81 -25.52 12.98
N LEU A 229 -5.72 -24.98 13.78
CA LEU A 229 -6.11 -23.56 13.73
C LEU A 229 -4.95 -22.58 13.96
N TYR A 230 -3.98 -22.93 14.82
CA TYR A 230 -2.81 -22.10 15.06
C TYR A 230 -1.90 -22.04 13.83
N TYR A 231 -1.53 -23.17 13.26
CA TYR A 231 -0.67 -23.24 12.08
C TYR A 231 -1.36 -22.71 10.81
N PHE A 232 -2.66 -22.94 10.68
CA PHE A 232 -3.47 -22.28 9.65
C PHE A 232 -3.37 -20.77 9.75
N GLY A 233 -3.55 -20.20 10.96
CA GLY A 233 -3.48 -18.75 11.17
C GLY A 233 -2.07 -18.20 10.90
N ALA A 234 -1.03 -18.91 11.31
CA ALA A 234 0.36 -18.56 10.98
C ALA A 234 0.61 -18.54 9.47
N ALA A 235 0.14 -19.56 8.75
CA ALA A 235 0.20 -19.58 7.28
C ALA A 235 -0.59 -18.42 6.65
N CYS A 236 -1.77 -18.09 7.17
CA CYS A 236 -2.56 -16.96 6.70
C CYS A 236 -1.79 -15.63 6.81
N THR A 237 -1.05 -15.43 7.89
CA THR A 237 -0.29 -14.19 8.14
C THR A 237 0.75 -13.93 7.06
N LEU A 238 1.37 -14.98 6.51
CA LEU A 238 2.35 -14.86 5.41
C LEU A 238 1.71 -14.32 4.14
N ILE A 239 0.56 -14.85 3.71
CA ILE A 239 -0.14 -14.36 2.51
C ILE A 239 -0.77 -12.98 2.75
N PHE A 240 -1.28 -12.71 3.95
CA PHE A 240 -1.83 -11.40 4.29
C PHE A 240 -0.82 -10.26 4.19
N SER A 241 0.47 -10.53 4.22
CA SER A 241 1.51 -9.52 4.01
C SER A 241 1.37 -8.82 2.65
N PHE A 242 0.78 -9.48 1.65
CA PHE A 242 0.53 -8.90 0.32
C PHE A 242 -0.79 -8.11 0.20
N VAL A 243 -1.57 -7.99 1.27
CA VAL A 243 -2.86 -7.26 1.20
C VAL A 243 -2.71 -5.83 0.70
N ILE A 244 -1.58 -5.18 0.96
CA ILE A 244 -1.31 -3.81 0.53
C ILE A 244 -1.10 -3.68 -0.98
N GLN A 245 -0.83 -4.78 -1.69
CA GLN A 245 -0.79 -4.79 -3.15
C GLN A 245 -2.09 -4.22 -3.77
N ILE A 246 -3.20 -4.24 -3.04
CA ILE A 246 -4.45 -3.55 -3.39
C ILE A 246 -4.22 -2.04 -3.65
N GLY A 247 -3.27 -1.40 -2.98
CA GLY A 247 -2.91 0.00 -3.20
C GLY A 247 -2.36 0.25 -4.60
N GLU A 248 -1.47 -0.62 -5.08
CA GLU A 248 -0.92 -0.50 -6.44
C GLU A 248 -2.03 -0.63 -7.49
N GLN A 249 -3.02 -1.52 -7.27
CA GLN A 249 -4.16 -1.65 -8.19
C GLN A 249 -4.95 -0.34 -8.28
N ALA A 250 -5.16 0.35 -7.15
CA ALA A 250 -5.84 1.63 -7.12
C ALA A 250 -5.06 2.71 -7.90
N ASP A 251 -3.71 2.69 -7.82
CA ASP A 251 -2.86 3.69 -8.45
C ASP A 251 -2.94 3.69 -9.98
N TYR A 252 -3.23 2.58 -10.65
CA TYR A 252 -3.45 2.58 -12.09
C TYR A 252 -4.93 2.54 -12.50
N LEU A 253 -5.85 2.07 -11.66
CA LEU A 253 -7.28 2.13 -11.93
C LEU A 253 -7.80 3.56 -12.06
N ARG A 254 -7.12 4.55 -11.47
CA ARG A 254 -7.46 5.98 -11.61
C ARG A 254 -7.38 6.51 -13.04
N PHE A 255 -6.68 5.81 -13.95
CA PHE A 255 -6.57 6.19 -15.37
C PHE A 255 -7.68 5.60 -16.26
N LEU A 256 -8.63 4.83 -15.71
CA LEU A 256 -9.81 4.38 -16.43
C LEU A 256 -10.72 5.56 -16.80
N PRO A 257 -11.33 5.54 -18.00
CA PRO A 257 -12.35 6.50 -18.38
C PRO A 257 -13.53 6.51 -17.40
N GLN A 258 -14.26 7.61 -17.37
CA GLN A 258 -15.48 7.68 -16.56
C GLN A 258 -16.53 6.68 -17.03
N LYS A 259 -17.38 6.21 -16.10
CA LYS A 259 -18.37 5.13 -16.23
C LYS A 259 -19.47 5.35 -17.31
N GLU A 260 -19.51 6.46 -18.02
CA GLU A 260 -20.70 6.98 -18.68
C GLU A 260 -21.21 6.19 -19.90
N LYS A 261 -20.35 5.51 -20.67
CA LYS A 261 -20.78 4.90 -21.95
C LYS A 261 -21.07 3.39 -21.92
N ASN A 262 -20.40 2.61 -21.11
CA ASN A 262 -20.63 1.16 -21.01
C ASN A 262 -20.36 0.64 -19.59
N ARG A 263 -21.42 0.55 -18.79
CA ARG A 263 -21.35 0.15 -17.38
C ARG A 263 -20.78 -1.26 -17.18
N THR A 264 -21.08 -2.17 -18.07
CA THR A 264 -20.64 -3.58 -17.97
C THR A 264 -19.16 -3.71 -18.28
N ALA A 265 -18.70 -3.14 -19.40
CA ALA A 265 -17.28 -3.13 -19.76
C ALA A 265 -16.43 -2.41 -18.71
N TRP A 266 -16.91 -1.30 -18.15
CA TRP A 266 -16.22 -0.59 -17.08
C TRP A 266 -16.12 -1.44 -15.80
N ARG A 267 -17.20 -2.09 -15.37
CA ARG A 267 -17.18 -3.00 -14.22
C ARG A 267 -16.23 -4.16 -14.44
N PHE A 268 -16.22 -4.72 -15.65
CA PHE A 268 -15.32 -5.79 -16.03
C PHE A 268 -13.84 -5.34 -16.02
N ALA A 269 -13.55 -4.12 -16.49
CA ALA A 269 -12.23 -3.52 -16.39
C ALA A 269 -11.77 -3.34 -14.94
N VAL A 270 -12.66 -2.88 -14.04
CA VAL A 270 -12.37 -2.77 -12.61
C VAL A 270 -12.17 -4.14 -11.97
N PHE A 271 -12.94 -5.15 -12.37
CA PHE A 271 -12.78 -6.53 -11.90
C PHE A 271 -11.41 -7.10 -12.30
N LEU A 272 -11.07 -7.00 -13.59
CA LEU A 272 -9.81 -7.54 -14.11
C LEU A 272 -8.58 -6.72 -13.68
N GLY A 273 -8.69 -5.41 -13.62
CA GLY A 273 -7.59 -4.52 -13.22
C GLY A 273 -7.46 -4.31 -11.71
N GLY A 274 -8.46 -4.73 -10.93
CA GLY A 274 -8.50 -4.64 -9.48
C GLY A 274 -8.30 -6.02 -8.84
N PRO A 275 -9.38 -6.65 -8.31
CA PRO A 275 -9.27 -7.82 -7.46
C PRO A 275 -8.74 -9.09 -8.15
N SER A 276 -8.77 -9.19 -9.48
CA SER A 276 -8.42 -10.44 -10.18
C SER A 276 -6.94 -10.85 -10.04
N TRP A 277 -6.06 -9.92 -9.70
CA TRP A 277 -4.63 -10.22 -9.53
C TRP A 277 -4.38 -11.35 -8.54
N ILE A 278 -5.18 -11.42 -7.44
CA ILE A 278 -4.98 -12.42 -6.42
C ILE A 278 -5.39 -13.83 -6.86
N ILE A 279 -6.24 -13.94 -7.90
CA ILE A 279 -6.57 -15.25 -8.48
C ILE A 279 -5.31 -15.85 -9.11
N PHE A 280 -4.56 -15.03 -9.86
CA PHE A 280 -3.28 -15.46 -10.41
C PHE A 280 -2.23 -15.67 -9.32
N GLY A 281 -2.21 -14.80 -8.30
CA GLY A 281 -1.39 -14.97 -7.11
C GLY A 281 -1.66 -16.28 -6.37
N PHE A 282 -2.92 -16.68 -6.23
CA PHE A 282 -3.30 -17.97 -5.65
C PHE A 282 -2.70 -19.16 -6.42
N LEU A 283 -2.75 -19.14 -7.76
CA LEU A 283 -2.13 -20.16 -8.59
C LEU A 283 -0.61 -20.21 -8.38
N LYS A 284 0.05 -19.07 -8.21
CA LYS A 284 1.48 -18.99 -7.93
C LYS A 284 1.84 -19.58 -6.56
N VAL A 285 1.04 -19.28 -5.54
CA VAL A 285 1.20 -19.89 -4.19
C VAL A 285 1.10 -21.41 -4.28
N LEU A 286 0.08 -21.95 -4.96
CA LEU A 286 -0.08 -23.39 -5.15
C LEU A 286 1.10 -24.00 -5.93
N MET A 287 1.57 -23.31 -6.98
CA MET A 287 2.72 -23.80 -7.74
C MET A 287 4.00 -23.78 -6.90
N GLY A 288 4.20 -22.74 -6.06
CA GLY A 288 5.31 -22.70 -5.10
C GLY A 288 5.32 -23.91 -4.17
N MET A 289 4.14 -24.33 -3.67
CA MET A 289 4.00 -25.56 -2.87
C MET A 289 4.42 -26.80 -3.66
N LEU A 290 3.98 -26.94 -4.91
CA LEU A 290 4.31 -28.09 -5.75
C LEU A 290 5.80 -28.13 -6.13
N LEU A 291 6.36 -26.97 -6.48
CA LEU A 291 7.78 -26.88 -6.82
C LEU A 291 8.70 -27.17 -5.62
N MET A 292 8.28 -26.78 -4.41
CA MET A 292 8.99 -27.13 -3.18
C MET A 292 9.02 -28.65 -2.97
N VAL A 293 7.90 -29.36 -3.18
CA VAL A 293 7.89 -30.84 -3.07
C VAL A 293 8.80 -31.47 -4.12
N LEU A 294 8.81 -30.95 -5.35
CA LEU A 294 9.74 -31.39 -6.40
C LEU A 294 11.20 -31.20 -5.95
N ALA A 295 11.54 -30.01 -5.46
CA ALA A 295 12.89 -29.68 -5.01
C ALA A 295 13.31 -30.59 -3.83
N PHE A 296 12.41 -30.81 -2.87
CA PHE A 296 12.63 -31.71 -1.75
C PHE A 296 12.90 -33.14 -2.19
N GLN A 297 12.11 -33.69 -3.14
CA GLN A 297 12.31 -35.04 -3.70
C GLN A 297 13.63 -35.19 -4.47
N LEU A 298 14.15 -34.07 -5.00
CA LEU A 298 15.44 -34.02 -5.71
C LEU A 298 16.62 -33.66 -4.80
N PHE A 299 16.42 -33.72 -3.47
CA PHE A 299 17.44 -33.49 -2.45
C PHE A 299 18.09 -32.10 -2.51
N ILE A 300 17.34 -31.08 -2.92
CA ILE A 300 17.80 -29.69 -2.78
C ILE A 300 17.94 -29.37 -1.29
N PRO A 301 19.00 -28.65 -0.88
CA PRO A 301 19.21 -28.27 0.52
C PRO A 301 17.99 -27.57 1.12
N VAL A 302 17.68 -27.87 2.38
CA VAL A 302 16.50 -27.32 3.07
C VAL A 302 16.53 -25.78 3.11
N SER A 303 17.72 -25.17 3.19
CA SER A 303 17.91 -23.71 3.13
C SER A 303 17.48 -23.08 1.81
N GLU A 304 17.30 -23.86 0.75
CA GLU A 304 16.96 -23.36 -0.59
C GLU A 304 15.54 -23.77 -1.03
N LEU A 305 14.78 -24.46 -0.17
CA LEU A 305 13.44 -24.95 -0.53
C LEU A 305 12.39 -23.83 -0.67
N ASP A 306 12.63 -22.66 -0.13
CA ASP A 306 11.81 -21.46 -0.27
C ASP A 306 12.40 -20.44 -1.26
N ASN A 307 13.59 -20.71 -1.82
CA ASN A 307 14.23 -19.87 -2.81
C ASN A 307 13.64 -20.10 -4.21
N PRO A 308 12.86 -19.17 -4.77
CA PRO A 308 12.18 -19.37 -6.05
C PRO A 308 13.15 -19.57 -7.22
N THR A 309 14.40 -19.09 -7.11
CA THR A 309 15.42 -19.32 -8.15
C THR A 309 15.75 -20.80 -8.27
N TYR A 310 16.00 -21.49 -7.15
CA TYR A 310 16.24 -22.92 -7.14
C TYR A 310 14.99 -23.72 -7.56
N LEU A 311 13.81 -23.29 -7.11
CA LEU A 311 12.54 -23.96 -7.48
C LEU A 311 12.33 -23.95 -9.00
N TYR A 312 12.55 -22.83 -9.66
CA TYR A 312 12.42 -22.74 -11.12
C TYR A 312 13.57 -23.42 -11.87
N TRP A 313 14.80 -23.36 -11.35
CA TRP A 313 15.91 -24.07 -11.95
C TRP A 313 15.65 -25.58 -12.00
N VAL A 314 15.20 -26.18 -10.89
CA VAL A 314 14.82 -27.59 -10.83
C VAL A 314 13.62 -27.90 -11.75
N ALA A 315 12.65 -27.00 -11.83
CA ALA A 315 11.50 -27.16 -12.72
C ALA A 315 11.89 -27.17 -14.19
N TYR A 316 12.79 -26.28 -14.61
CA TYR A 316 13.31 -26.28 -15.98
C TYR A 316 14.10 -27.55 -16.31
N GLN A 317 14.87 -28.09 -15.39
CA GLN A 317 15.62 -29.35 -15.57
C GLN A 317 14.71 -30.57 -15.83
N GLN A 318 13.43 -30.51 -15.47
CA GLN A 318 12.50 -31.61 -15.76
C GLN A 318 12.29 -31.83 -17.27
N PHE A 319 12.52 -30.82 -18.11
CA PHE A 319 12.29 -30.93 -19.56
C PHE A 319 13.42 -30.39 -20.43
N ILE A 320 14.41 -29.73 -19.85
CA ILE A 320 15.62 -29.24 -20.53
C ILE A 320 16.81 -30.10 -20.06
N PRO A 321 17.36 -30.97 -20.93
CA PRO A 321 18.46 -31.85 -20.54
C PRO A 321 19.77 -31.10 -20.26
N ASN A 322 19.97 -29.93 -20.85
CA ASN A 322 21.18 -29.14 -20.65
C ASN A 322 21.03 -28.26 -19.39
N PRO A 323 21.80 -28.52 -18.30
CA PRO A 323 21.68 -27.76 -17.04
C PRO A 323 22.02 -26.27 -17.19
N GLN A 324 22.95 -25.93 -18.08
CA GLN A 324 23.32 -24.53 -18.32
C GLN A 324 22.19 -23.76 -19.01
N LEU A 325 21.52 -24.38 -19.99
CA LEU A 325 20.37 -23.76 -20.65
C LEU A 325 19.20 -23.62 -19.66
N ALA A 326 18.95 -24.61 -18.81
CA ALA A 326 17.95 -24.50 -17.73
C ALA A 326 18.26 -23.33 -16.79
N LEU A 327 19.53 -23.14 -16.43
CA LEU A 327 19.96 -22.03 -15.57
C LEU A 327 19.80 -20.67 -16.25
N ILE A 328 20.14 -20.56 -17.54
CA ILE A 328 19.97 -19.32 -18.32
C ILE A 328 18.48 -18.94 -18.42
N LEU A 329 17.58 -19.90 -18.65
CA LEU A 329 16.14 -19.64 -18.70
C LEU A 329 15.58 -19.28 -17.33
N THR A 330 16.10 -19.87 -16.27
CA THR A 330 15.76 -19.47 -14.89
C THR A 330 16.18 -18.02 -14.63
N LEU A 331 17.42 -17.66 -14.95
CA LEU A 331 17.91 -16.29 -14.82
C LEU A 331 17.03 -15.30 -15.61
N ALA A 332 16.68 -15.67 -16.87
CA ALA A 332 15.83 -14.84 -17.71
C ALA A 332 14.43 -14.65 -17.10
N LEU A 333 13.80 -15.72 -16.57
CA LEU A 333 12.53 -15.64 -15.86
C LEU A 333 12.62 -14.74 -14.63
N VAL A 334 13.61 -15.00 -13.75
CA VAL A 334 13.75 -14.27 -12.48
C VAL A 334 14.03 -12.79 -12.76
N CYS A 335 15.03 -12.47 -13.58
CA CYS A 335 15.34 -11.08 -13.91
C CYS A 335 14.14 -10.34 -14.51
N LEU A 336 13.44 -10.96 -15.46
CA LEU A 336 12.28 -10.34 -16.09
C LEU A 336 11.14 -10.15 -15.10
N ALA A 337 10.83 -11.16 -14.28
CA ALA A 337 9.81 -11.11 -13.26
C ALA A 337 10.09 -10.00 -12.24
N GLN A 338 11.33 -9.93 -11.73
CA GLN A 338 11.72 -8.98 -10.69
C GLN A 338 11.83 -7.54 -11.20
N ILE A 339 12.29 -7.32 -12.42
CA ILE A 339 12.25 -5.99 -13.04
C ILE A 339 10.81 -5.51 -13.19
N LYS A 340 9.89 -6.38 -13.62
CA LYS A 340 8.47 -6.02 -13.81
C LYS A 340 7.80 -5.54 -12.52
N ILE A 341 7.93 -6.29 -11.43
CA ILE A 341 7.34 -5.90 -10.14
C ILE A 341 8.08 -4.70 -9.52
N ASN A 342 9.40 -4.67 -9.58
CA ASN A 342 10.16 -3.60 -8.94
C ASN A 342 9.97 -2.24 -9.61
N MET A 343 9.61 -2.20 -10.90
CA MET A 343 9.13 -0.97 -11.52
C MET A 343 7.87 -0.43 -10.84
N THR A 344 6.92 -1.28 -10.47
CA THR A 344 5.67 -0.85 -9.82
C THR A 344 5.86 -0.56 -8.34
N ASN A 345 6.65 -1.35 -7.61
CA ASN A 345 7.03 -1.06 -6.23
C ASN A 345 7.72 0.31 -6.10
N ALA A 346 8.69 0.58 -6.96
CA ALA A 346 9.40 1.86 -6.96
C ALA A 346 8.49 3.04 -7.36
N TYR A 347 7.59 2.83 -8.32
CA TYR A 347 6.59 3.81 -8.74
C TYR A 347 5.62 4.13 -7.60
N ALA A 348 4.97 3.13 -7.03
CA ALA A 348 4.01 3.28 -5.93
C ALA A 348 4.67 3.90 -4.69
N GLY A 349 5.90 3.48 -4.35
CA GLY A 349 6.68 4.09 -3.28
C GLY A 349 6.94 5.57 -3.51
N SER A 350 7.27 5.98 -4.73
CA SER A 350 7.49 7.38 -5.07
C SER A 350 6.22 8.24 -4.89
N LEU A 351 5.02 7.69 -5.18
CA LEU A 351 3.74 8.36 -4.92
C LEU A 351 3.46 8.47 -3.42
N ALA A 352 3.63 7.37 -2.68
CA ALA A 352 3.39 7.33 -1.24
C ALA A 352 4.30 8.31 -0.47
N TRP A 353 5.59 8.35 -0.77
CA TRP A 353 6.53 9.32 -0.20
C TRP A 353 6.19 10.76 -0.59
N SER A 354 5.79 11.02 -1.83
CA SER A 354 5.31 12.35 -2.25
C SER A 354 4.13 12.79 -1.40
N ASN A 355 3.16 11.90 -1.19
CA ASN A 355 1.98 12.16 -0.37
C ASN A 355 2.32 12.36 1.11
N PHE A 356 3.25 11.58 1.65
CA PHE A 356 3.68 11.69 3.04
C PHE A 356 4.37 13.03 3.30
N PHE A 357 5.46 13.31 2.59
CA PHE A 357 6.28 14.49 2.85
C PHE A 357 5.58 15.80 2.48
N ALA A 358 4.83 15.84 1.37
CA ALA A 358 4.11 17.06 0.98
C ALA A 358 3.14 17.55 2.06
N ARG A 359 2.51 16.64 2.80
CA ARG A 359 1.59 17.00 3.89
C ARG A 359 2.30 17.45 5.16
N LEU A 360 3.46 16.89 5.46
CA LEU A 360 4.23 17.25 6.66
C LEU A 360 5.07 18.50 6.47
N THR A 361 5.71 18.64 5.31
CA THR A 361 6.70 19.69 5.06
C THR A 361 6.17 20.85 4.21
N HIS A 362 4.98 20.68 3.62
CA HIS A 362 4.43 21.61 2.61
C HIS A 362 5.39 21.84 1.43
N SER A 363 6.26 20.88 1.14
CA SER A 363 7.24 20.91 0.05
C SER A 363 7.09 19.69 -0.84
N HIS A 364 7.28 19.89 -2.14
CA HIS A 364 7.21 18.79 -3.11
C HIS A 364 8.30 18.99 -4.17
N PRO A 365 9.44 18.32 -4.02
CA PRO A 365 10.56 18.44 -4.96
C PRO A 365 10.32 17.68 -6.26
N GLY A 366 9.26 16.86 -6.33
CA GLY A 366 8.88 16.01 -7.44
C GLY A 366 9.03 14.52 -7.12
N ARG A 367 8.24 13.71 -7.80
CA ARG A 367 8.18 12.25 -7.61
C ARG A 367 9.54 11.56 -7.76
N ILE A 368 10.39 12.04 -8.67
CA ILE A 368 11.73 11.46 -8.92
C ILE A 368 12.60 11.47 -7.66
N VAL A 369 12.57 12.55 -6.87
CA VAL A 369 13.36 12.61 -5.62
C VAL A 369 12.93 11.51 -4.67
N TRP A 370 11.63 11.27 -4.57
CA TRP A 370 11.08 10.22 -3.70
C TRP A 370 11.28 8.82 -4.28
N LEU A 371 11.37 8.68 -5.60
CA LEU A 371 11.80 7.44 -6.25
C LEU A 371 13.22 7.05 -5.82
N LEU A 372 14.16 8.00 -5.92
CA LEU A 372 15.56 7.78 -5.50
C LEU A 372 15.65 7.46 -4.01
N PHE A 373 14.87 8.16 -3.18
CA PHE A 373 14.80 7.90 -1.74
C PHE A 373 14.28 6.49 -1.43
N ASN A 374 13.22 6.05 -2.11
CA ASN A 374 12.65 4.70 -1.96
C ASN A 374 13.65 3.60 -2.32
N VAL A 375 14.35 3.76 -3.44
CA VAL A 375 15.38 2.81 -3.90
C VAL A 375 16.59 2.80 -2.96
N PHE A 376 16.99 3.97 -2.45
CA PHE A 376 18.08 4.07 -1.48
C PHE A 376 17.78 3.29 -0.19
N ILE A 377 16.56 3.45 0.37
CA ILE A 377 16.15 2.68 1.55
C ILE A 377 16.16 1.19 1.25
N ALA A 378 15.66 0.77 0.08
CA ALA A 378 15.66 -0.64 -0.31
C ALA A 378 17.08 -1.22 -0.38
N ILE A 379 18.05 -0.48 -0.94
CA ILE A 379 19.46 -0.91 -0.95
C ILE A 379 19.99 -1.09 0.47
N VAL A 380 19.76 -0.11 1.36
CA VAL A 380 20.20 -0.21 2.76
C VAL A 380 19.60 -1.46 3.44
N LEU A 381 18.33 -1.76 3.20
CA LEU A 381 17.69 -2.95 3.77
C LEU A 381 18.28 -4.25 3.23
N MET A 382 18.60 -4.31 1.94
CA MET A 382 19.26 -5.49 1.35
C MET A 382 20.64 -5.73 1.98
N GLU A 383 21.45 -4.66 2.13
CA GLU A 383 22.76 -4.75 2.76
C GLU A 383 22.69 -5.13 4.25
N MET A 384 21.59 -4.80 4.92
CA MET A 384 21.33 -5.25 6.31
C MET A 384 20.85 -6.71 6.39
N GLY A 385 20.75 -7.42 5.27
CA GLY A 385 20.33 -8.83 5.24
C GLY A 385 18.84 -9.05 5.47
N ILE A 386 18.00 -8.15 4.96
CA ILE A 386 16.53 -8.23 5.13
C ILE A 386 15.94 -9.59 4.69
N SER A 387 16.59 -10.28 3.74
CA SER A 387 16.15 -11.59 3.25
C SER A 387 16.01 -12.63 4.36
N HIS A 388 16.84 -12.56 5.41
CA HIS A 388 16.78 -13.46 6.57
C HIS A 388 15.70 -13.09 7.59
N ALA A 389 15.21 -11.84 7.57
CA ALA A 389 14.22 -11.33 8.52
C ALA A 389 12.82 -11.12 7.87
N VAL A 390 12.70 -11.37 6.57
CA VAL A 390 11.50 -11.03 5.78
C VAL A 390 10.23 -11.63 6.37
N GLU A 391 10.20 -12.91 6.71
CA GLU A 391 9.00 -13.56 7.26
C GLU A 391 8.51 -12.88 8.54
N ARG A 392 9.43 -12.52 9.46
CA ARG A 392 9.11 -11.86 10.72
C ARG A 392 8.60 -10.44 10.49
N ILE A 393 9.27 -9.70 9.62
CA ILE A 393 8.89 -8.33 9.26
C ILE A 393 7.52 -8.33 8.56
N LEU A 394 7.32 -9.20 7.58
CA LEU A 394 6.05 -9.32 6.86
C LEU A 394 4.92 -9.79 7.78
N GLY A 395 5.18 -10.72 8.72
CA GLY A 395 4.20 -11.18 9.69
C GLY A 395 3.74 -10.06 10.63
N LEU A 396 4.66 -9.27 11.17
CA LEU A 396 4.34 -8.10 12.00
C LEU A 396 3.60 -7.03 11.19
N TYR A 397 4.07 -6.77 9.98
CA TYR A 397 3.58 -5.74 9.11
C TYR A 397 2.15 -6.02 8.60
N SER A 398 1.83 -7.28 8.32
CA SER A 398 0.51 -7.70 7.85
C SER A 398 -0.62 -7.26 8.80
N ASN A 399 -0.38 -7.25 10.12
CA ASN A 399 -1.35 -6.84 11.12
C ASN A 399 -1.71 -5.35 11.00
N ILE A 400 -0.72 -4.48 10.82
CA ILE A 400 -0.93 -3.02 10.63
C ILE A 400 -1.60 -2.76 9.27
N ALA A 401 -1.17 -3.47 8.25
CA ALA A 401 -1.72 -3.39 6.91
C ALA A 401 -3.20 -3.75 6.87
N LEU A 402 -3.58 -4.86 7.50
CA LEU A 402 -4.97 -5.30 7.58
C LEU A 402 -5.84 -4.37 8.41
N ALA A 403 -5.31 -3.77 9.46
CA ALA A 403 -6.02 -2.76 10.22
C ALA A 403 -6.35 -1.53 9.34
N TRP A 404 -5.41 -1.08 8.49
CA TRP A 404 -5.64 -0.01 7.53
C TRP A 404 -6.66 -0.39 6.45
N ILE A 405 -6.43 -1.49 5.74
CA ILE A 405 -7.32 -1.95 4.66
C ILE A 405 -8.72 -2.24 5.20
N GLY A 406 -8.83 -2.89 6.36
CA GLY A 406 -10.09 -3.15 7.03
C GLY A 406 -10.85 -1.86 7.38
N ALA A 407 -10.15 -0.84 7.85
CA ALA A 407 -10.77 0.46 8.15
C ALA A 407 -11.30 1.15 6.88
N VAL A 408 -10.52 1.18 5.80
CA VAL A 408 -10.96 1.74 4.52
C VAL A 408 -12.16 0.97 3.96
N VAL A 409 -12.08 -0.36 3.91
CA VAL A 409 -13.16 -1.21 3.41
C VAL A 409 -14.44 -1.02 4.22
N ALA A 410 -14.37 -0.98 5.55
CA ALA A 410 -15.53 -0.76 6.41
C ALA A 410 -16.21 0.60 6.15
N ASP A 411 -15.44 1.67 5.92
CA ASP A 411 -16.03 2.95 5.53
C ASP A 411 -16.77 2.84 4.18
N LEU A 412 -16.14 2.20 3.19
CA LEU A 412 -16.68 2.10 1.84
C LEU A 412 -17.94 1.24 1.73
N ILE A 413 -18.00 0.10 2.45
CA ILE A 413 -19.07 -0.90 2.30
C ILE A 413 -20.09 -0.89 3.44
N ILE A 414 -19.75 -0.31 4.60
CA ILE A 414 -20.67 -0.23 5.75
C ILE A 414 -21.11 1.22 5.99
N CYS A 415 -20.16 2.13 6.27
CA CYS A 415 -20.51 3.49 6.68
C CYS A 415 -21.18 4.30 5.57
N LYS A 416 -20.69 4.22 4.32
CA LYS A 416 -21.29 4.96 3.19
C LYS A 416 -22.71 4.51 2.87
N PRO A 417 -23.03 3.21 2.74
CA PRO A 417 -24.40 2.76 2.54
C PRO A 417 -25.35 3.08 3.67
N LEU A 418 -24.87 3.00 4.93
CA LEU A 418 -25.67 3.33 6.13
C LEU A 418 -25.83 4.85 6.37
N GLY A 419 -25.17 5.70 5.54
CA GLY A 419 -25.23 7.16 5.72
C GLY A 419 -24.43 7.68 6.90
N LEU A 420 -23.54 6.86 7.50
CA LEU A 420 -22.65 7.26 8.58
C LEU A 420 -21.44 8.06 8.07
N SER A 421 -21.13 7.96 6.78
CA SER A 421 -20.11 8.75 6.09
C SER A 421 -20.65 9.32 4.77
N PRO A 422 -20.04 10.38 4.22
CA PRO A 422 -20.45 10.96 2.94
C PRO A 422 -20.41 9.94 1.81
N LYS A 423 -21.39 9.97 0.88
CA LYS A 423 -21.49 9.03 -0.24
C LYS A 423 -20.31 9.11 -1.23
N GLY A 424 -19.65 10.28 -1.32
CA GLY A 424 -18.50 10.52 -2.20
C GLY A 424 -17.16 10.29 -1.51
N ILE A 425 -16.09 10.48 -2.29
CA ILE A 425 -14.72 10.57 -1.78
C ILE A 425 -14.28 12.03 -1.94
N GLU A 426 -14.10 12.73 -0.83
CA GLU A 426 -13.46 14.04 -0.83
C GLU A 426 -11.97 13.85 -0.51
N PHE A 427 -11.09 14.42 -1.33
CA PHE A 427 -9.64 14.29 -1.18
C PHE A 427 -8.94 15.64 -0.98
N ARG A 428 -9.63 16.77 -1.27
CA ARG A 428 -9.05 18.11 -1.23
C ARG A 428 -8.88 18.60 0.21
N ARG A 429 -7.70 19.09 0.55
CA ARG A 429 -7.35 19.60 1.89
C ARG A 429 -8.36 20.62 2.43
N ALA A 430 -8.84 21.53 1.58
CA ALA A 430 -9.72 22.62 1.96
C ALA A 430 -11.05 22.16 2.61
N TYR A 431 -11.50 20.95 2.34
CA TYR A 431 -12.81 20.44 2.77
C TYR A 431 -12.73 19.36 3.84
N LEU A 432 -11.53 18.82 4.11
CA LEU A 432 -11.34 17.73 5.07
C LEU A 432 -10.92 18.25 6.44
N TYR A 433 -11.34 17.55 7.50
CA TYR A 433 -10.67 17.62 8.78
C TYR A 433 -9.23 17.12 8.66
N ASP A 434 -8.33 17.65 9.48
CA ASP A 434 -6.94 17.17 9.48
C ASP A 434 -6.85 15.73 10.00
N ILE A 435 -7.53 15.43 11.11
CA ILE A 435 -7.61 14.08 11.66
C ILE A 435 -9.09 13.68 11.73
N ASN A 436 -9.42 12.53 11.14
CA ASN A 436 -10.71 11.90 11.35
C ASN A 436 -10.53 10.70 12.28
N PRO A 437 -11.14 10.72 13.48
CA PRO A 437 -10.98 9.66 14.47
C PRO A 437 -11.58 8.32 14.03
N VAL A 438 -12.43 8.29 13.01
CA VAL A 438 -13.07 7.06 12.53
C VAL A 438 -12.01 6.11 11.98
N GLY A 439 -11.25 6.52 10.96
CA GLY A 439 -10.20 5.69 10.37
C GLY A 439 -8.96 5.60 11.24
N VAL A 440 -8.48 6.74 11.75
CA VAL A 440 -7.25 6.77 12.59
C VAL A 440 -7.46 6.01 13.90
N GLY A 441 -8.61 6.20 14.58
CA GLY A 441 -8.93 5.49 15.81
C GLY A 441 -9.09 3.98 15.59
N ALA A 442 -9.80 3.59 14.52
CA ALA A 442 -9.96 2.19 14.18
C ALA A 442 -8.62 1.51 13.84
N LEU A 443 -7.77 2.18 13.04
CA LEU A 443 -6.41 1.70 12.73
C LEU A 443 -5.60 1.48 14.01
N LEU A 444 -5.56 2.44 14.91
CA LEU A 444 -4.78 2.35 16.15
C LEU A 444 -5.29 1.23 17.07
N ILE A 445 -6.61 1.16 17.32
CA ILE A 445 -7.20 0.12 18.15
C ILE A 445 -6.92 -1.26 17.56
N ALA A 446 -7.16 -1.45 16.27
CA ALA A 446 -6.97 -2.73 15.59
C ALA A 446 -5.49 -3.13 15.55
N SER A 447 -4.58 -2.20 15.29
CA SER A 447 -3.14 -2.47 15.30
C SER A 447 -2.64 -2.87 16.69
N VAL A 448 -3.04 -2.16 17.73
CA VAL A 448 -2.64 -2.51 19.12
C VAL A 448 -3.19 -3.88 19.51
N LEU A 449 -4.48 -4.13 19.25
CA LEU A 449 -5.12 -5.40 19.62
C LEU A 449 -4.48 -6.59 18.88
N SER A 450 -4.25 -6.46 17.60
CA SER A 450 -3.60 -7.51 16.79
C SER A 450 -2.14 -7.72 17.17
N MET A 451 -1.42 -6.65 17.49
CA MET A 451 -0.04 -6.74 17.92
C MET A 451 0.10 -7.46 19.28
N LEU A 452 -0.76 -7.14 20.25
CA LEU A 452 -0.82 -7.88 21.51
C LEU A 452 -1.17 -9.35 21.29
N SER A 453 -2.07 -9.64 20.35
CA SER A 453 -2.39 -11.02 19.96
C SER A 453 -1.18 -11.73 19.34
N TYR A 454 -0.49 -11.09 18.40
CA TYR A 454 0.71 -11.62 17.74
C TYR A 454 1.84 -11.92 18.72
N LEU A 455 2.00 -11.10 19.76
CA LEU A 455 2.94 -11.33 20.86
C LEU A 455 2.51 -12.44 21.84
N GLY A 456 1.28 -12.97 21.69
CA GLY A 456 0.79 -14.08 22.49
C GLY A 456 0.08 -13.70 23.79
N PHE A 457 -0.18 -12.42 24.06
CA PHE A 457 -0.87 -11.99 25.30
C PHE A 457 -2.27 -12.61 25.48
N PHE A 458 -2.93 -12.97 24.38
CA PHE A 458 -4.27 -13.57 24.40
C PHE A 458 -4.25 -15.09 24.10
N GLY A 459 -3.08 -15.72 24.25
CA GLY A 459 -2.90 -17.16 24.07
C GLY A 459 -2.55 -17.57 22.63
N LEU A 460 -2.28 -18.86 22.46
CA LEU A 460 -1.69 -19.41 21.23
C LEU A 460 -2.61 -19.25 20.00
N ILE A 461 -3.92 -19.50 20.17
CA ILE A 461 -4.87 -19.39 19.05
C ILE A 461 -4.98 -17.94 18.59
N ALA A 462 -5.07 -16.97 19.54
CA ALA A 462 -5.11 -15.56 19.19
C ALA A 462 -3.82 -15.08 18.52
N LYS A 463 -2.66 -15.63 18.90
CA LYS A 463 -1.38 -15.39 18.25
C LYS A 463 -1.42 -15.82 16.77
N GLY A 464 -1.88 -17.02 16.48
CA GLY A 464 -2.03 -17.50 15.11
C GLY A 464 -3.02 -16.66 14.30
N LEU A 465 -4.12 -16.20 14.92
CA LEU A 465 -5.18 -15.45 14.26
C LEU A 465 -5.02 -13.92 14.34
N ALA A 466 -3.84 -13.39 14.70
CA ALA A 466 -3.61 -11.96 14.90
C ALA A 466 -4.03 -11.11 13.68
N SER A 467 -3.77 -11.57 12.47
CA SER A 467 -4.14 -10.90 11.23
C SER A 467 -5.67 -10.80 11.03
N PHE A 468 -6.42 -11.83 11.42
CA PHE A 468 -7.89 -11.80 11.43
C PHE A 468 -8.43 -10.85 12.51
N ILE A 469 -7.78 -10.79 13.67
CA ILE A 469 -8.11 -9.85 14.74
C ILE A 469 -7.90 -8.42 14.25
N ALA A 470 -6.81 -8.13 13.52
CA ALA A 470 -6.57 -6.83 12.91
C ALA A 470 -7.71 -6.41 11.98
N LEU A 471 -8.04 -7.27 11.01
CA LEU A 471 -9.08 -7.01 10.04
C LEU A 471 -10.46 -6.87 10.70
N GLY A 472 -10.84 -7.85 11.54
CA GLY A 472 -12.14 -7.89 12.19
C GLY A 472 -12.37 -6.72 13.13
N SER A 473 -11.38 -6.39 13.97
CA SER A 473 -11.50 -5.24 14.90
C SER A 473 -11.55 -3.90 14.13
N ALA A 474 -10.79 -3.71 13.04
CA ALA A 474 -10.89 -2.51 12.22
C ALA A 474 -12.29 -2.37 11.61
N VAL A 475 -12.82 -3.45 11.02
CA VAL A 475 -14.15 -3.47 10.39
C VAL A 475 -15.26 -3.17 11.41
N LEU A 476 -15.11 -3.61 12.65
CA LEU A 476 -16.09 -3.34 13.73
C LEU A 476 -15.93 -1.93 14.31
N CYS A 477 -14.71 -1.46 14.53
CA CYS A 477 -14.44 -0.14 15.13
C CYS A 477 -14.92 1.02 14.27
N VAL A 478 -14.76 0.93 12.93
CA VAL A 478 -15.11 2.02 12.02
C VAL A 478 -16.57 2.45 12.13
N PRO A 479 -17.59 1.57 11.94
CA PRO A 479 -18.98 1.98 12.05
C PRO A 479 -19.35 2.42 13.47
N VAL A 480 -18.76 1.83 14.52
CA VAL A 480 -18.99 2.24 15.90
C VAL A 480 -18.50 3.67 16.13
N ILE A 481 -17.26 3.99 15.75
CA ILE A 481 -16.71 5.35 15.91
C ILE A 481 -17.45 6.35 15.02
N ALA A 482 -17.81 5.97 13.79
CA ALA A 482 -18.59 6.81 12.88
C ALA A 482 -19.98 7.15 13.47
N TYR A 483 -20.65 6.17 14.07
CA TYR A 483 -21.93 6.36 14.76
C TYR A 483 -21.78 7.27 15.98
N LEU A 484 -20.81 7.02 16.86
CA LEU A 484 -20.55 7.82 18.06
C LEU A 484 -20.20 9.27 17.71
N THR A 485 -19.45 9.49 16.63
CA THR A 485 -19.06 10.83 16.15
C THR A 485 -20.11 11.47 15.25
N LYS A 486 -21.21 10.77 14.95
CA LYS A 486 -22.29 11.22 14.02
C LYS A 486 -21.74 11.69 12.66
N GLY A 487 -20.67 11.09 12.17
CA GLY A 487 -20.03 11.43 10.91
C GLY A 487 -19.42 12.85 10.82
N LYS A 488 -19.26 13.54 11.95
CA LYS A 488 -18.86 14.96 12.01
C LYS A 488 -17.49 15.23 11.37
N TYR A 489 -16.54 14.30 11.48
CA TYR A 489 -15.12 14.55 11.14
C TYR A 489 -14.77 14.23 9.69
N TYR A 490 -15.73 13.91 8.82
CA TYR A 490 -15.47 13.67 7.40
C TYR A 490 -15.30 14.95 6.60
N ILE A 491 -16.23 15.90 6.75
CA ILE A 491 -16.26 17.15 5.99
C ILE A 491 -16.20 18.34 6.96
N ALA A 492 -15.15 19.13 6.84
CA ALA A 492 -14.91 20.31 7.66
C ALA A 492 -15.69 21.54 7.15
N ARG A 493 -15.81 21.64 5.81
CA ARG A 493 -16.51 22.70 5.11
C ARG A 493 -17.21 22.14 3.90
N GLN A 494 -18.44 22.53 3.65
CA GLN A 494 -19.16 22.10 2.45
C GLN A 494 -18.46 22.63 1.20
N PRO A 495 -18.30 21.79 0.15
CA PRO A 495 -17.74 22.24 -1.11
C PRO A 495 -18.59 23.35 -1.73
N GLU A 496 -17.96 24.47 -2.03
CA GLU A 496 -18.61 25.59 -2.69
C GLU A 496 -18.88 25.26 -4.16
N LYS A 497 -20.00 25.74 -4.68
CA LYS A 497 -20.28 25.69 -6.12
C LYS A 497 -19.42 26.75 -6.81
N ILE A 498 -18.35 26.33 -7.46
CA ILE A 498 -17.51 27.21 -8.26
C ILE A 498 -18.29 27.52 -9.55
N GLN A 499 -18.50 28.82 -9.81
CA GLN A 499 -19.18 29.31 -11.02
C GLN A 499 -18.22 29.21 -12.21
N ALA A 500 -18.08 28.02 -12.77
CA ALA A 500 -17.36 27.79 -14.01
C ALA A 500 -17.96 26.57 -14.73
N THR A 501 -17.86 26.51 -16.04
CA THR A 501 -18.51 25.47 -16.84
C THR A 501 -17.82 24.11 -16.73
N SER A 502 -16.48 24.07 -16.74
CA SER A 502 -15.73 22.80 -16.66
C SER A 502 -14.33 22.96 -16.05
N VAL A 503 -13.70 24.12 -16.24
CA VAL A 503 -12.31 24.41 -15.88
C VAL A 503 -12.25 25.75 -15.13
N ALA A 504 -11.34 25.87 -14.14
CA ALA A 504 -11.08 27.10 -13.42
C ALA A 504 -9.58 27.37 -13.32
N ASN A 505 -9.21 28.66 -13.33
CA ASN A 505 -7.83 29.08 -13.17
C ASN A 505 -7.42 29.09 -11.68
N CYS A 506 -6.24 28.57 -11.37
CA CYS A 506 -5.67 28.62 -10.04
C CYS A 506 -4.98 29.96 -9.78
N VAL A 507 -5.45 30.70 -8.78
CA VAL A 507 -4.91 32.04 -8.44
C VAL A 507 -3.46 32.03 -7.92
N VAL A 508 -2.86 30.83 -7.69
CA VAL A 508 -1.50 30.70 -7.15
C VAL A 508 -0.51 30.29 -8.23
N CYS A 509 -0.80 29.25 -9.04
CA CYS A 509 0.10 28.82 -10.12
C CYS A 509 -0.32 29.31 -11.51
N GLU A 510 -1.49 29.96 -11.63
CA GLU A 510 -2.04 30.56 -12.86
C GLU A 510 -2.26 29.54 -14.00
N ARG A 511 -2.49 28.25 -13.62
CA ARG A 511 -2.84 27.17 -14.56
C ARG A 511 -4.31 26.81 -14.43
N ASP A 512 -4.87 26.28 -15.50
CA ASP A 512 -6.26 25.84 -15.55
C ASP A 512 -6.40 24.37 -15.14
N TYR A 513 -7.41 24.10 -14.30
CA TYR A 513 -7.71 22.76 -13.80
C TYR A 513 -9.20 22.45 -13.81
N GLU A 514 -9.55 21.18 -13.86
CA GLU A 514 -10.94 20.73 -13.71
C GLU A 514 -11.50 21.11 -12.33
N LEU A 515 -12.80 21.43 -12.26
CA LEU A 515 -13.46 21.87 -11.03
C LEU A 515 -13.35 20.85 -9.89
N ALA A 516 -13.26 19.56 -10.22
CA ALA A 516 -13.07 18.51 -9.23
C ALA A 516 -11.74 18.64 -8.46
N ASP A 517 -10.74 19.29 -9.06
CA ASP A 517 -9.42 19.54 -8.47
C ASP A 517 -9.31 20.92 -7.78
N MET A 518 -10.36 21.71 -7.80
CA MET A 518 -10.35 23.09 -7.34
C MET A 518 -11.11 23.29 -6.04
N ALA A 519 -10.67 24.28 -5.26
CA ALA A 519 -11.35 24.73 -4.05
C ALA A 519 -11.32 26.25 -3.94
N GLY A 520 -12.38 26.83 -3.37
CA GLY A 520 -12.38 28.25 -3.02
C GLY A 520 -11.44 28.52 -1.84
N CYS A 521 -10.52 29.47 -1.97
CA CYS A 521 -9.54 29.84 -0.96
C CYS A 521 -9.79 31.27 -0.44
N PRO A 522 -10.26 31.44 0.82
CA PRO A 522 -10.48 32.75 1.40
C PRO A 522 -9.18 33.54 1.61
N ALA A 523 -8.05 32.86 1.82
CA ALA A 523 -6.75 33.51 1.99
C ALA A 523 -6.25 34.22 0.73
N TYR A 524 -6.59 33.66 -0.45
CA TYR A 524 -6.22 34.22 -1.76
C TYR A 524 -7.39 34.91 -2.49
N ASN A 525 -8.58 34.88 -1.89
CA ASN A 525 -9.82 35.41 -2.45
C ASN A 525 -10.07 34.92 -3.89
N GLY A 526 -9.98 33.58 -4.09
CA GLY A 526 -10.16 32.97 -5.40
C GLY A 526 -10.05 31.44 -5.36
N THR A 527 -10.03 30.83 -6.54
CA THR A 527 -9.91 29.37 -6.69
C THR A 527 -8.46 28.90 -6.66
N ILE A 528 -8.18 27.82 -5.93
CA ILE A 528 -6.86 27.21 -5.80
C ILE A 528 -6.93 25.73 -6.17
N CYS A 529 -5.94 25.20 -6.91
CA CYS A 529 -5.85 23.78 -7.20
C CYS A 529 -5.42 22.97 -5.96
N SER A 530 -5.72 21.66 -5.96
CA SER A 530 -5.41 20.78 -4.82
C SER A 530 -3.91 20.70 -4.53
N LEU A 531 -3.04 20.75 -5.55
CA LEU A 531 -1.60 20.77 -5.39
C LEU A 531 -1.13 22.04 -4.67
N CYS A 532 -1.51 23.22 -5.16
CA CYS A 532 -1.17 24.48 -4.51
C CYS A 532 -1.74 24.56 -3.10
N CYS A 533 -2.97 24.07 -2.87
CA CYS A 533 -3.59 24.02 -1.56
C CYS A 533 -2.82 23.10 -0.60
N SER A 534 -2.37 21.94 -1.06
CA SER A 534 -1.58 21.00 -0.25
C SER A 534 -0.24 21.57 0.18
N LEU A 535 0.41 22.36 -0.70
CA LEU A 535 1.74 22.92 -0.46
C LEU A 535 1.69 24.31 0.22
N GLU A 536 0.50 24.87 0.50
CA GLU A 536 0.38 26.19 1.11
C GLU A 536 0.37 26.11 2.64
N ALA A 537 1.45 26.58 3.25
CA ALA A 537 1.59 26.66 4.70
C ALA A 537 1.10 28.00 5.28
N ARG A 538 1.25 29.11 4.53
CA ARG A 538 1.04 30.49 5.01
C ARG A 538 -0.42 30.84 5.27
N CYS A 539 -1.36 30.13 4.65
CA CYS A 539 -2.79 30.36 4.86
C CYS A 539 -3.27 29.87 6.24
N HIS A 540 -2.46 29.08 6.95
CA HIS A 540 -2.81 28.50 8.26
C HIS A 540 -4.21 27.90 8.32
N ASP A 541 -4.68 27.31 7.21
CA ASP A 541 -6.03 26.72 7.08
C ASP A 541 -7.17 27.65 7.53
N LEU A 542 -7.12 28.94 7.16
CA LEU A 542 -8.18 29.93 7.46
C LEU A 542 -9.56 29.47 7.01
N CYS A 543 -9.64 28.65 5.96
CA CYS A 543 -10.89 28.12 5.42
C CYS A 543 -11.56 27.06 6.32
N LYS A 544 -10.82 26.47 7.29
CA LYS A 544 -11.29 25.42 8.20
C LYS A 544 -10.68 25.54 9.61
N PRO A 545 -10.86 26.65 10.33
CA PRO A 545 -10.14 26.96 11.58
C PRO A 545 -10.35 25.90 12.67
N ASP A 546 -11.55 25.31 12.77
CA ASP A 546 -11.89 24.30 13.77
C ASP A 546 -11.42 22.87 13.43
N ALA A 547 -11.04 22.64 12.18
CA ALA A 547 -10.67 21.32 11.67
C ALA A 547 -9.16 21.07 11.64
N ARG A 548 -8.35 22.04 12.09
CA ARG A 548 -6.88 21.89 12.19
C ARG A 548 -6.52 20.92 13.30
N TRP A 549 -5.51 20.07 13.02
CA TRP A 549 -5.06 19.04 13.96
C TRP A 549 -4.69 19.62 15.36
N SER A 550 -4.06 20.79 15.39
CA SER A 550 -3.69 21.45 16.66
C SER A 550 -4.91 21.88 17.47
N VAL A 551 -5.99 22.30 16.82
CA VAL A 551 -7.26 22.66 17.47
C VAL A 551 -8.02 21.42 17.89
N GLN A 552 -8.02 20.38 17.05
CA GLN A 552 -8.65 19.10 17.40
C GLN A 552 -7.98 18.47 18.62
N LEU A 553 -6.64 18.45 18.65
CA LEU A 553 -5.87 17.93 19.78
C LEU A 553 -6.14 18.73 21.06
N LYS A 554 -6.15 20.06 20.97
CA LYS A 554 -6.52 20.90 22.11
C LYS A 554 -7.90 20.57 22.65
N LYS A 555 -8.92 20.48 21.76
CA LYS A 555 -10.29 20.12 22.16
C LYS A 555 -10.33 18.74 22.81
N ALA A 556 -9.58 17.75 22.30
CA ALA A 556 -9.50 16.42 22.91
C ALA A 556 -8.83 16.46 24.30
N ILE A 557 -7.69 17.14 24.43
CA ILE A 557 -7.00 17.30 25.73
C ILE A 557 -7.92 17.93 26.77
N TRP A 558 -8.62 19.02 26.41
CA TRP A 558 -9.54 19.70 27.33
C TRP A 558 -10.81 18.88 27.67
N HIS A 559 -11.21 17.97 26.78
CA HIS A 559 -12.37 17.12 27.01
C HIS A 559 -12.09 15.93 27.95
N TYR A 560 -10.88 15.32 27.84
CA TYR A 560 -10.53 14.09 28.53
C TYR A 560 -9.65 14.29 29.77
N LEU A 561 -9.00 15.46 29.93
CA LEU A 561 -8.08 15.72 31.03
C LEU A 561 -8.61 16.82 31.96
N PRO A 562 -8.37 16.72 33.27
CA PRO A 562 -8.66 17.79 34.22
C PRO A 562 -7.95 19.10 33.82
N GLU A 563 -8.60 20.23 34.09
CA GLU A 563 -8.08 21.56 33.69
C GLU A 563 -6.63 21.83 34.09
N ARG A 564 -6.23 21.35 35.27
CA ARG A 564 -4.86 21.50 35.79
C ARG A 564 -3.80 20.81 34.89
N TRP A 565 -4.13 19.67 34.30
CA TRP A 565 -3.25 18.94 33.38
C TRP A 565 -3.37 19.49 31.97
N ALA A 566 -4.57 19.80 31.53
CA ALA A 566 -4.82 20.35 30.19
C ALA A 566 -4.08 21.68 29.95
N SER A 567 -4.03 22.56 30.98
CA SER A 567 -3.31 23.84 30.88
C SER A 567 -1.80 23.66 30.77
N ARG A 568 -1.20 22.70 31.48
CA ARG A 568 0.24 22.39 31.41
C ARG A 568 0.63 21.75 30.08
N LEU A 569 -0.19 20.84 29.57
CA LEU A 569 0.05 20.13 28.32
C LEU A 569 -0.19 20.97 27.06
N ASN A 570 -0.87 22.13 27.21
CA ASN A 570 -1.18 23.02 26.09
C ASN A 570 -0.02 23.97 25.69
N SER A 571 1.14 23.91 26.37
CA SER A 571 2.32 24.67 25.92
C SER A 571 2.93 24.03 24.67
N ARG A 572 3.55 24.84 23.77
CA ARG A 572 4.26 24.33 22.60
C ARG A 572 5.36 23.33 22.97
N VAL A 573 6.04 23.58 24.07
CA VAL A 573 7.10 22.72 24.59
C VAL A 573 6.54 21.36 25.04
N SER A 574 5.45 21.37 25.82
CA SER A 574 4.82 20.13 26.30
C SER A 574 4.27 19.30 25.16
N LEU A 575 3.71 19.92 24.13
CA LEU A 575 3.22 19.23 22.93
C LEU A 575 4.39 18.61 22.14
N TYR A 576 5.50 19.34 21.98
CA TYR A 576 6.71 18.84 21.36
C TYR A 576 7.28 17.63 22.12
N LEU A 577 7.40 17.75 23.44
CA LEU A 577 7.87 16.66 24.29
C LEU A 577 6.96 15.42 24.24
N LEU A 578 5.65 15.61 24.23
CA LEU A 578 4.69 14.50 24.09
C LEU A 578 4.82 13.79 22.73
N LEU A 579 4.95 14.54 21.63
CA LEU A 579 5.15 13.97 20.30
C LEU A 579 6.49 13.23 20.22
N THR A 580 7.57 13.83 20.74
CA THR A 580 8.89 13.21 20.77
C THR A 580 8.88 11.94 21.62
N LEU A 581 8.25 11.99 22.80
CA LEU A 581 8.12 10.83 23.68
C LEU A 581 7.29 9.72 23.02
N GLY A 582 6.16 10.08 22.40
CA GLY A 582 5.33 9.13 21.65
C GLY A 582 6.09 8.45 20.52
N LEU A 583 6.85 9.24 19.73
CA LEU A 583 7.68 8.70 18.65
C LEU A 583 8.81 7.81 19.19
N SER A 584 9.46 8.23 20.29
CA SER A 584 10.52 7.44 20.95
C SER A 584 9.98 6.13 21.51
N ILE A 585 8.78 6.13 22.09
CA ILE A 585 8.11 4.90 22.56
C ILE A 585 7.81 3.97 21.40
N VAL A 586 7.27 4.48 20.30
CA VAL A 586 6.98 3.67 19.10
C VAL A 586 8.27 3.05 18.56
N LEU A 587 9.34 3.83 18.44
CA LEU A 587 10.65 3.34 18.01
C LEU A 587 11.24 2.32 18.97
N ALA A 588 11.22 2.60 20.28
CA ALA A 588 11.72 1.68 21.31
C ALA A 588 10.93 0.36 21.32
N VAL A 589 9.60 0.43 21.22
CA VAL A 589 8.75 -0.78 21.12
C VAL A 589 9.07 -1.55 19.87
N SER A 590 9.17 -0.89 18.71
CA SER A 590 9.49 -1.56 17.44
C SER A 590 10.86 -2.25 17.48
N LEU A 591 11.89 -1.56 18.00
CA LEU A 591 13.24 -2.12 18.15
C LEU A 591 13.27 -3.25 19.19
N SER A 592 12.56 -3.09 20.32
CA SER A 592 12.45 -4.14 21.33
C SER A 592 11.74 -5.38 20.81
N LEU A 593 10.71 -5.21 19.97
CA LEU A 593 10.00 -6.33 19.34
C LEU A 593 10.90 -7.11 18.38
N VAL A 594 11.74 -6.42 17.62
CA VAL A 594 12.75 -7.07 16.77
C VAL A 594 13.77 -7.80 17.63
N TYR A 595 14.26 -7.18 18.69
CA TYR A 595 15.28 -7.76 19.59
C TYR A 595 14.78 -8.96 20.42
N ILE A 596 13.54 -8.93 20.91
CA ILE A 596 12.96 -10.05 21.71
C ILE A 596 12.66 -11.27 20.83
N GLN A 597 12.59 -11.09 19.51
CA GLN A 597 12.36 -12.18 18.57
C GLN A 597 13.67 -12.83 18.05
N GLU A 598 14.83 -12.25 18.35
CA GLU A 598 16.13 -12.92 18.23
C GLU A 598 16.33 -13.94 19.38
#